data_290128a4bda58e69cefbe1558ac08f91
#
_entry.id   290128a4bda58e69cefbe1558ac08f91
#
_cell.length_a   1.000
_cell.length_b   1.000
_cell.length_c   1.000
_cell.angle_alpha   90.00
_cell.angle_beta   90.00
_cell.angle_gamma   90.00
#
_symmetry.space_group_name_H-M   'P 1'
#
loop_
_entity.id
_entity.type
_entity.pdbx_description
1 polymer ?
#
loop_
_entity_poly.entity_id
_entity_poly.type
_entity_poly.pdbx_seq_one_letter_code
_entity_poly.pdbx_strand_id
1 'polypeptide(L)'
;MLGTKILEERKSDYNGKLVVAKSLGYGTYIQSDGLTQSGGIVETIWKGTLRSINHKPLIINNCLILGLGGGTVSKLIKKYWPGAKITGVEIDPAMIELGQKYLDLDKKDIEIVIGDASDYLFKTRKPAVNHYDLIIIDLYNGDKFPEKFETTTFLRKIKYSLSADGLVIFNRLYYGDKRPEAVRFGNKLKDIFDKVDWFYPEANLMLICKK
;
A
#
# COMPACT_ATOMS: atom_id res chain seq x y z
N MET A 1 -9.81 26.96 5.99
CA MET A 1 -8.47 26.35 6.02
C MET A 1 -7.55 27.19 5.13
N LEU A 2 -6.62 27.88 5.74
CA LEU A 2 -5.62 28.69 5.02
C LEU A 2 -4.75 27.73 4.18
N GLY A 3 -4.78 27.87 2.86
CA GLY A 3 -3.73 27.36 1.99
C GLY A 3 -3.95 26.02 1.30
N THR A 4 -5.17 25.50 1.18
CA THR A 4 -5.42 24.32 0.30
C THR A 4 -5.93 24.78 -1.05
N LYS A 5 -5.25 24.35 -2.13
CA LYS A 5 -5.62 24.62 -3.54
C LYS A 5 -6.02 23.30 -4.19
N ILE A 6 -7.21 23.22 -4.77
CA ILE A 6 -7.62 22.12 -5.64
C ILE A 6 -6.91 22.30 -6.99
N LEU A 7 -6.23 21.25 -7.46
CA LEU A 7 -5.49 21.22 -8.71
C LEU A 7 -6.30 20.54 -9.82
N GLU A 8 -6.99 19.44 -9.48
CA GLU A 8 -7.84 18.69 -10.41
C GLU A 8 -8.93 17.94 -9.65
N GLU A 9 -10.09 17.79 -10.28
CA GLU A 9 -11.15 16.88 -9.86
C GLU A 9 -11.42 15.90 -11.00
N ARG A 10 -11.59 14.61 -10.65
CA ARG A 10 -11.81 13.55 -11.62
C ARG A 10 -12.82 12.53 -11.07
N LYS A 11 -13.69 12.01 -11.94
CA LYS A 11 -14.55 10.88 -11.61
C LYS A 11 -13.80 9.58 -11.92
N SER A 12 -13.85 8.64 -10.99
CA SER A 12 -13.36 7.27 -11.14
C SER A 12 -14.53 6.29 -10.96
N ASP A 13 -14.51 5.20 -11.71
CA ASP A 13 -15.49 4.11 -11.56
C ASP A 13 -15.24 3.27 -10.30
N TYR A 14 -14.04 3.33 -9.73
CA TYR A 14 -13.61 2.57 -8.55
C TYR A 14 -13.66 3.40 -7.27
N ASN A 15 -13.18 4.65 -7.33
CA ASN A 15 -12.99 5.51 -6.17
C ASN A 15 -13.94 6.72 -6.13
N GLY A 16 -14.97 6.75 -7.00
CA GLY A 16 -15.91 7.88 -7.04
C GLY A 16 -15.25 9.20 -7.44
N LYS A 17 -15.40 10.24 -6.64
CA LYS A 17 -14.78 11.54 -6.91
C LYS A 17 -13.36 11.58 -6.36
N LEU A 18 -12.38 11.66 -7.25
CA LEU A 18 -10.98 11.92 -6.92
C LEU A 18 -10.70 13.42 -6.94
N VAL A 19 -10.02 13.93 -5.93
CA VAL A 19 -9.61 15.32 -5.81
C VAL A 19 -8.10 15.39 -5.60
N VAL A 20 -7.39 16.04 -6.52
CA VAL A 20 -5.99 16.38 -6.31
C VAL A 20 -5.92 17.76 -5.68
N ALA A 21 -5.27 17.85 -4.54
CA ALA A 21 -5.11 19.09 -3.82
C ALA A 21 -3.65 19.29 -3.38
N LYS A 22 -3.30 20.57 -3.16
CA LYS A 22 -2.00 20.96 -2.61
C LYS A 22 -2.23 21.87 -1.41
N SER A 23 -1.60 21.55 -0.28
CA SER A 23 -1.65 22.36 0.93
C SER A 23 -0.26 22.70 1.46
N LEU A 24 -0.19 23.79 2.22
CA LEU A 24 1.01 24.17 2.95
C LEU A 24 1.22 23.16 4.09
N GLY A 25 2.31 22.42 4.10
CA GLY A 25 2.64 21.39 5.12
C GLY A 25 2.44 19.94 4.65
N TYR A 26 1.40 19.63 3.88
CA TYR A 26 1.20 18.27 3.35
C TYR A 26 1.63 18.08 1.90
N GLY A 27 1.99 19.17 1.19
CA GLY A 27 2.34 19.09 -0.23
C GLY A 27 1.13 18.72 -1.10
N THR A 28 1.40 18.00 -2.18
CA THR A 28 0.36 17.51 -3.11
C THR A 28 -0.15 16.14 -2.66
N TYR A 29 -1.46 15.93 -2.73
CA TYR A 29 -2.10 14.67 -2.37
C TYR A 29 -3.36 14.40 -3.19
N ILE A 30 -3.78 13.14 -3.26
CA ILE A 30 -4.99 12.67 -3.91
C ILE A 30 -5.95 12.18 -2.82
N GLN A 31 -7.18 12.63 -2.86
CA GLN A 31 -8.27 12.22 -1.95
C GLN A 31 -9.41 11.56 -2.72
N SER A 32 -10.09 10.63 -2.05
CA SER A 32 -11.40 10.12 -2.39
C SER A 32 -12.30 10.25 -1.16
N ASP A 33 -13.49 10.82 -1.30
CA ASP A 33 -14.48 11.02 -0.23
C ASP A 33 -13.88 11.62 1.07
N GLY A 34 -12.95 12.59 0.91
CA GLY A 34 -12.27 13.26 2.02
C GLY A 34 -11.13 12.49 2.66
N LEU A 35 -10.88 11.24 2.26
CA LEU A 35 -9.75 10.44 2.74
C LEU A 35 -8.57 10.56 1.78
N THR A 36 -7.38 10.84 2.31
CA THR A 36 -6.16 10.89 1.52
C THR A 36 -5.73 9.46 1.13
N GLN A 37 -5.65 9.23 -0.18
CA GLN A 37 -5.28 7.95 -0.78
C GLN A 37 -3.78 7.91 -1.16
N SER A 38 -3.19 9.05 -1.52
CA SER A 38 -1.78 9.15 -1.91
C SER A 38 -1.22 10.54 -1.65
N GLY A 39 0.07 10.64 -1.37
CA GLY A 39 0.71 11.89 -0.96
C GLY A 39 0.33 12.33 0.46
N GLY A 40 0.63 13.55 0.82
CA GLY A 40 0.21 14.15 2.09
C GLY A 40 0.55 13.28 3.32
N ILE A 41 -0.45 13.07 4.18
CA ILE A 41 -0.29 12.27 5.41
C ILE A 41 0.10 10.81 5.14
N VAL A 42 -0.32 10.24 4.01
CA VAL A 42 0.04 8.87 3.60
C VAL A 42 1.55 8.71 3.45
N GLU A 43 2.24 9.76 2.96
CA GLU A 43 3.70 9.74 2.90
C GLU A 43 4.32 9.68 4.30
N THR A 44 3.79 10.41 5.27
CA THR A 44 4.26 10.41 6.66
C THR A 44 4.09 9.03 7.30
N ILE A 45 2.91 8.42 7.14
CA ILE A 45 2.57 7.09 7.64
C ILE A 45 3.55 6.04 7.09
N TRP A 46 3.70 5.96 5.78
CA TRP A 46 4.57 4.97 5.16
C TRP A 46 6.06 5.22 5.38
N LYS A 47 6.47 6.49 5.44
CA LYS A 47 7.86 6.85 5.79
C LYS A 47 8.23 6.38 7.20
N GLY A 48 7.34 6.56 8.18
CA GLY A 48 7.52 6.04 9.54
C GLY A 48 7.60 4.51 9.54
N THR A 49 6.68 3.86 8.84
CA THR A 49 6.61 2.39 8.73
C THR A 49 7.87 1.80 8.09
N LEU A 50 8.29 2.30 6.93
CA LEU A 50 9.48 1.78 6.25
C LEU A 50 10.76 2.05 7.04
N ARG A 51 10.85 3.16 7.77
CA ARG A 51 11.95 3.40 8.72
C ARG A 51 11.96 2.39 9.85
N SER A 52 10.79 2.00 10.36
CA SER A 52 10.70 1.05 11.47
C SER A 52 11.25 -0.34 11.12
N ILE A 53 11.28 -0.73 9.86
CA ILE A 53 11.86 -2.00 9.40
C ILE A 53 13.31 -1.86 8.90
N ASN A 54 13.78 -0.66 8.59
CA ASN A 54 15.09 -0.41 7.96
C ASN A 54 16.24 -0.18 8.95
N HIS A 55 16.11 -0.56 10.24
CA HIS A 55 17.22 -0.43 11.21
C HIS A 55 18.15 -1.65 11.24
N LYS A 56 17.82 -2.71 10.53
CA LYS A 56 18.73 -3.82 10.24
C LYS A 56 19.05 -3.78 8.75
N PRO A 57 20.20 -4.29 8.31
CA PRO A 57 20.50 -4.37 6.89
C PRO A 57 19.49 -5.31 6.21
N LEU A 58 18.37 -4.73 5.78
CA LEU A 58 17.33 -5.43 5.02
C LEU A 58 17.62 -5.19 3.54
N ILE A 59 17.80 -6.26 2.79
CA ILE A 59 18.01 -6.22 1.35
C ILE A 59 16.66 -6.47 0.68
N ILE A 60 16.17 -5.47 -0.04
CA ILE A 60 14.95 -5.57 -0.84
C ILE A 60 15.33 -5.48 -2.31
N ASN A 61 15.29 -6.60 -3.02
CA ASN A 61 15.53 -6.67 -4.46
C ASN A 61 14.21 -6.68 -5.24
N ASN A 62 13.18 -7.36 -4.71
CA ASN A 62 11.88 -7.50 -5.35
C ASN A 62 10.77 -7.08 -4.39
N CYS A 63 9.97 -6.12 -4.79
CA CYS A 63 8.85 -5.60 -4.03
C CYS A 63 7.54 -5.71 -4.81
N LEU A 64 6.48 -6.18 -4.14
CA LEU A 64 5.11 -6.16 -4.66
C LEU A 64 4.28 -5.17 -3.85
N ILE A 65 3.58 -4.27 -4.54
CA ILE A 65 2.63 -3.35 -3.91
C ILE A 65 1.24 -3.70 -4.45
N LEU A 66 0.36 -4.16 -3.58
CA LEU A 66 -1.05 -4.36 -3.85
C LEU A 66 -1.83 -3.16 -3.31
N GLY A 67 -2.39 -2.36 -4.21
CA GLY A 67 -2.89 -1.01 -3.97
C GLY A 67 -1.78 0.03 -4.15
N LEU A 68 -1.34 0.25 -5.41
CA LEU A 68 -0.27 1.19 -5.72
C LEU A 68 -0.69 2.64 -5.47
N GLY A 69 -1.98 2.93 -5.68
CA GLY A 69 -2.52 4.28 -5.61
C GLY A 69 -1.80 5.23 -6.54
N GLY A 70 -1.54 6.45 -6.10
CA GLY A 70 -0.73 7.44 -6.84
C GLY A 70 0.79 7.27 -6.69
N GLY A 71 1.28 6.12 -6.15
CA GLY A 71 2.70 5.79 -6.14
C GLY A 71 3.51 6.27 -4.93
N THR A 72 2.88 6.76 -3.86
CA THR A 72 3.58 7.26 -2.68
C THR A 72 4.53 6.23 -2.07
N VAL A 73 4.06 5.00 -1.91
CA VAL A 73 4.84 3.91 -1.29
C VAL A 73 6.00 3.50 -2.18
N SER A 74 5.79 3.39 -3.49
CA SER A 74 6.84 3.01 -4.43
C SER A 74 7.99 4.02 -4.47
N LYS A 75 7.68 5.31 -4.41
CA LYS A 75 8.67 6.39 -4.30
C LYS A 75 9.50 6.26 -3.02
N LEU A 76 8.87 5.95 -1.89
CA LEU A 76 9.58 5.73 -0.63
C LEU A 76 10.44 4.47 -0.66
N ILE A 77 9.98 3.36 -1.27
CA ILE A 77 10.77 2.14 -1.42
C ILE A 77 12.01 2.42 -2.26
N LYS A 78 11.88 3.11 -3.39
CA LYS A 78 13.03 3.51 -4.22
C LYS A 78 14.02 4.40 -3.46
N LYS A 79 13.54 5.24 -2.55
CA LYS A 79 14.41 6.07 -1.70
C LYS A 79 15.24 5.26 -0.72
N TYR A 80 14.67 4.20 -0.10
CA TYR A 80 15.35 3.36 0.89
C TYR A 80 16.14 2.22 0.25
N TRP A 81 15.64 1.67 -0.86
CA TRP A 81 16.24 0.57 -1.63
C TRP A 81 16.25 0.92 -3.12
N PRO A 82 17.21 1.75 -3.59
CA PRO A 82 17.22 2.25 -4.98
C PRO A 82 17.27 1.16 -6.03
N GLY A 83 17.89 0.00 -5.72
CA GLY A 83 17.97 -1.16 -6.60
C GLY A 83 16.72 -2.05 -6.66
N ALA A 84 15.74 -1.81 -5.81
CA ALA A 84 14.54 -2.65 -5.74
C ALA A 84 13.74 -2.61 -7.05
N LYS A 85 13.39 -3.79 -7.57
CA LYS A 85 12.40 -3.95 -8.64
C LYS A 85 11.01 -3.94 -8.02
N ILE A 86 10.15 -3.05 -8.49
CA ILE A 86 8.82 -2.88 -7.93
C ILE A 86 7.78 -3.29 -8.97
N THR A 87 6.87 -4.18 -8.57
CA THR A 87 5.62 -4.43 -9.28
C THR A 87 4.49 -3.81 -8.45
N GLY A 88 3.74 -2.87 -9.04
CA GLY A 88 2.61 -2.20 -8.41
C GLY A 88 1.31 -2.59 -9.10
N VAL A 89 0.37 -3.12 -8.33
CA VAL A 89 -0.98 -3.48 -8.82
C VAL A 89 -1.97 -2.43 -8.33
N GLU A 90 -2.73 -1.86 -9.25
CA GLU A 90 -3.76 -0.86 -8.96
C GLU A 90 -5.00 -1.13 -9.81
N ILE A 91 -6.17 -1.11 -9.18
CA ILE A 91 -7.41 -1.37 -9.88
C ILE A 91 -7.91 -0.14 -10.66
N ASP A 92 -7.58 1.04 -10.18
CA ASP A 92 -8.07 2.32 -10.71
C ASP A 92 -7.05 2.99 -11.63
N PRO A 93 -7.24 2.98 -12.96
CA PRO A 93 -6.33 3.66 -13.87
C PRO A 93 -6.28 5.18 -13.66
N ALA A 94 -7.36 5.80 -13.17
CA ALA A 94 -7.38 7.23 -12.88
C ALA A 94 -6.41 7.60 -11.75
N MET A 95 -6.24 6.73 -10.73
CA MET A 95 -5.24 6.92 -9.68
C MET A 95 -3.82 6.92 -10.23
N ILE A 96 -3.52 6.02 -11.17
CA ILE A 96 -2.21 5.94 -11.82
C ILE A 96 -1.93 7.21 -12.64
N GLU A 97 -2.89 7.65 -13.45
CA GLU A 97 -2.74 8.87 -14.25
C GLU A 97 -2.53 10.11 -13.38
N LEU A 98 -3.30 10.25 -12.30
CA LEU A 98 -3.13 11.37 -11.37
C LEU A 98 -1.80 11.28 -10.61
N GLY A 99 -1.38 10.07 -10.22
CA GLY A 99 -0.07 9.82 -9.60
C GLY A 99 1.08 10.24 -10.50
N GLN A 100 1.01 9.90 -11.79
CA GLN A 100 2.01 10.31 -12.79
C GLN A 100 2.04 11.81 -13.03
N LYS A 101 0.88 12.45 -13.04
CA LYS A 101 0.77 13.89 -13.29
C LYS A 101 1.19 14.75 -12.10
N TYR A 102 0.95 14.29 -10.86
CA TYR A 102 1.04 15.15 -9.67
C TYR A 102 1.94 14.64 -8.55
N LEU A 103 2.29 13.33 -8.52
CA LEU A 103 3.04 12.70 -7.44
C LEU A 103 4.35 12.03 -7.89
N ASP A 104 4.81 12.33 -9.10
CA ASP A 104 6.07 11.80 -9.67
C ASP A 104 6.09 10.26 -9.76
N LEU A 105 4.95 9.63 -10.00
CA LEU A 105 4.90 8.19 -10.26
C LEU A 105 5.52 7.90 -11.63
N ASP A 106 6.73 7.35 -11.66
CA ASP A 106 7.45 7.05 -12.91
C ASP A 106 7.24 5.59 -13.34
N LYS A 107 6.72 5.40 -14.56
CA LYS A 107 6.57 4.09 -15.21
C LYS A 107 7.90 3.39 -15.51
N LYS A 108 9.00 4.12 -15.62
CA LYS A 108 10.31 3.54 -15.94
C LYS A 108 10.89 2.73 -14.78
N ASP A 109 10.51 3.10 -13.55
CA ASP A 109 11.04 2.49 -12.34
C ASP A 109 10.15 1.40 -11.74
N ILE A 110 8.92 1.25 -12.25
CA ILE A 110 7.88 0.41 -11.66
C ILE A 110 7.13 -0.33 -12.77
N GLU A 111 7.01 -1.66 -12.64
CA GLU A 111 6.07 -2.43 -13.44
C GLU A 111 4.65 -2.18 -12.90
N ILE A 112 3.86 -1.39 -13.62
CA ILE A 112 2.49 -1.06 -13.23
C ILE A 112 1.52 -2.04 -13.90
N VAL A 113 0.70 -2.72 -13.08
CA VAL A 113 -0.34 -3.64 -13.52
C VAL A 113 -1.69 -3.05 -13.14
N ILE A 114 -2.51 -2.70 -14.14
CA ILE A 114 -3.89 -2.28 -13.92
C ILE A 114 -4.76 -3.52 -13.75
N GLY A 115 -5.37 -3.69 -12.59
CA GLY A 115 -6.22 -4.83 -12.29
C GLY A 115 -6.44 -5.11 -10.81
N ASP A 116 -7.25 -6.14 -10.56
CA ASP A 116 -7.55 -6.59 -9.20
C ASP A 116 -6.37 -7.35 -8.59
N ALA A 117 -6.06 -7.06 -7.33
CA ALA A 117 -4.94 -7.65 -6.60
C ALA A 117 -5.07 -9.18 -6.42
N SER A 118 -6.30 -9.68 -6.23
CA SER A 118 -6.55 -11.12 -6.13
C SER A 118 -6.32 -11.80 -7.48
N ASP A 119 -6.82 -11.20 -8.56
CA ASP A 119 -6.60 -11.71 -9.91
C ASP A 119 -5.12 -11.75 -10.27
N TYR A 120 -4.38 -10.73 -9.92
CA TYR A 120 -2.92 -10.73 -10.09
C TYR A 120 -2.25 -11.91 -9.37
N LEU A 121 -2.59 -12.16 -8.12
CA LEU A 121 -1.98 -13.23 -7.33
C LEU A 121 -2.37 -14.64 -7.77
N PHE A 122 -3.59 -14.84 -8.28
CA PHE A 122 -4.11 -16.17 -8.55
C PHE A 122 -4.18 -16.54 -10.05
N LYS A 123 -4.29 -15.53 -10.95
CA LYS A 123 -4.51 -15.77 -12.39
C LYS A 123 -3.26 -15.50 -13.24
N THR A 124 -2.27 -14.75 -12.76
CA THR A 124 -1.05 -14.53 -13.53
C THR A 124 -0.22 -15.81 -13.60
N ARG A 125 0.21 -16.16 -14.82
CA ARG A 125 1.10 -17.32 -15.07
C ARG A 125 2.53 -17.15 -14.55
N LYS A 126 2.92 -15.94 -14.17
CA LYS A 126 4.21 -15.70 -13.51
C LYS A 126 4.08 -16.26 -12.09
N PRO A 127 4.74 -17.37 -11.74
CA PRO A 127 4.64 -17.91 -10.40
C PRO A 127 5.32 -16.93 -9.47
N ALA A 128 4.52 -16.26 -8.66
CA ALA A 128 5.00 -15.50 -7.52
C ALA A 128 5.41 -16.48 -6.39
N VAL A 129 6.30 -17.43 -6.71
CA VAL A 129 6.79 -18.43 -5.76
C VAL A 129 8.06 -17.88 -5.15
N ASN A 130 8.04 -17.56 -3.86
CA ASN A 130 9.22 -17.14 -3.07
C ASN A 130 10.04 -16.01 -3.71
N HIS A 131 9.36 -14.97 -4.23
CA HIS A 131 10.01 -13.97 -5.07
C HIS A 131 10.14 -12.60 -4.42
N TYR A 132 9.23 -12.25 -3.49
CA TYR A 132 9.18 -10.90 -2.97
C TYR A 132 9.86 -10.82 -1.61
N ASP A 133 10.81 -9.90 -1.50
CA ASP A 133 11.47 -9.57 -0.23
C ASP A 133 10.58 -8.64 0.61
N LEU A 134 9.73 -7.86 -0.07
CA LEU A 134 8.76 -7.00 0.56
C LEU A 134 7.43 -7.05 -0.20
N ILE A 135 6.33 -7.30 0.52
CA ILE A 135 4.97 -7.16 0.00
C ILE A 135 4.25 -6.07 0.80
N ILE A 136 3.64 -5.13 0.10
CA ILE A 136 2.80 -4.08 0.69
C ILE A 136 1.35 -4.38 0.34
N ILE A 137 0.48 -4.37 1.35
CA ILE A 137 -0.97 -4.54 1.20
C ILE A 137 -1.65 -3.26 1.68
N ASP A 138 -2.06 -2.43 0.73
CA ASP A 138 -2.74 -1.15 0.96
C ASP A 138 -4.02 -1.08 0.13
N LEU A 139 -4.93 -2.03 0.38
CA LEU A 139 -6.12 -2.30 -0.42
C LEU A 139 -7.36 -1.73 0.27
N TYR A 140 -7.88 -0.65 -0.27
CA TYR A 140 -9.07 0.00 0.25
C TYR A 140 -10.09 0.30 -0.85
N ASN A 141 -11.37 0.29 -0.47
CA ASN A 141 -12.46 0.90 -1.22
C ASN A 141 -13.09 1.95 -0.29
N GLY A 142 -12.73 3.22 -0.50
CA GLY A 142 -12.99 4.28 0.46
C GLY A 142 -12.27 4.00 1.78
N ASP A 143 -13.03 3.83 2.88
CA ASP A 143 -12.53 3.49 4.21
C ASP A 143 -12.65 2.00 4.57
N LYS A 144 -13.08 1.16 3.62
CA LYS A 144 -13.31 -0.27 3.85
C LYS A 144 -12.17 -1.11 3.27
N PHE A 145 -11.63 -1.99 4.09
CA PHE A 145 -10.74 -3.05 3.62
C PHE A 145 -11.59 -4.23 3.14
N PRO A 146 -11.51 -4.65 1.85
CA PRO A 146 -12.40 -5.69 1.32
C PRO A 146 -12.14 -7.07 1.94
N GLU A 147 -13.19 -7.73 2.42
CA GLU A 147 -13.12 -9.04 3.11
C GLU A 147 -12.40 -10.14 2.32
N LYS A 148 -12.47 -10.10 0.99
CA LYS A 148 -11.77 -11.07 0.13
C LYS A 148 -10.26 -11.12 0.38
N PHE A 149 -9.66 -10.02 0.82
CA PHE A 149 -8.24 -9.91 1.15
C PHE A 149 -7.93 -10.32 2.61
N GLU A 150 -8.96 -10.63 3.41
CA GLU A 150 -8.83 -11.21 4.74
C GLU A 150 -8.97 -12.75 4.76
N THR A 151 -9.30 -13.37 3.63
CA THR A 151 -9.48 -14.83 3.56
C THR A 151 -8.16 -15.56 3.82
N THR A 152 -8.25 -16.71 4.50
CA THR A 152 -7.07 -17.56 4.78
C THR A 152 -6.36 -17.96 3.49
N THR A 153 -7.10 -18.18 2.41
CA THR A 153 -6.55 -18.52 1.08
C THR A 153 -5.69 -17.38 0.54
N PHE A 154 -6.17 -16.14 0.60
CA PHE A 154 -5.40 -14.97 0.18
C PHE A 154 -4.14 -14.79 1.05
N LEU A 155 -4.29 -14.84 2.36
CA LEU A 155 -3.18 -14.64 3.30
C LEU A 155 -2.10 -15.72 3.16
N ARG A 156 -2.47 -16.99 2.96
CA ARG A 156 -1.52 -18.08 2.67
C ARG A 156 -0.82 -17.87 1.33
N LYS A 157 -1.53 -17.37 0.32
CA LYS A 157 -0.91 -17.05 -0.98
C LYS A 157 0.12 -15.93 -0.84
N ILE A 158 -0.17 -14.88 -0.05
CA ILE A 158 0.79 -13.83 0.29
C ILE A 158 2.02 -14.44 0.99
N LYS A 159 1.83 -15.23 2.06
CA LYS A 159 2.95 -15.91 2.75
C LYS A 159 3.80 -16.73 1.79
N TYR A 160 3.17 -17.48 0.90
CA TYR A 160 3.85 -18.32 -0.10
C TYR A 160 4.66 -17.48 -1.11
N SER A 161 4.20 -16.27 -1.43
CA SER A 161 4.87 -15.37 -2.37
C SER A 161 6.10 -14.67 -1.78
N LEU A 162 6.26 -14.67 -0.45
CA LEU A 162 7.44 -14.11 0.22
C LEU A 162 8.68 -14.99 0.02
N SER A 163 9.85 -14.36 -0.16
CA SER A 163 11.15 -15.00 0.00
C SER A 163 11.36 -15.51 1.44
N ALA A 164 12.40 -16.29 1.71
CA ALA A 164 12.62 -16.91 3.01
C ALA A 164 12.65 -15.88 4.17
N ASP A 165 13.32 -14.74 3.94
CA ASP A 165 13.44 -13.63 4.91
C ASP A 165 12.47 -12.48 4.59
N GLY A 166 11.51 -12.71 3.70
CA GLY A 166 10.58 -11.70 3.20
C GLY A 166 9.62 -11.19 4.27
N LEU A 167 9.20 -9.94 4.07
CA LEU A 167 8.24 -9.25 4.91
C LEU A 167 6.97 -8.92 4.13
N VAL A 168 5.82 -9.00 4.79
CA VAL A 168 4.61 -8.34 4.30
C VAL A 168 4.11 -7.32 5.31
N ILE A 169 3.66 -6.17 4.82
CA ILE A 169 3.06 -5.11 5.64
C ILE A 169 1.63 -4.91 5.19
N PHE A 170 0.69 -5.09 6.11
CA PHE A 170 -0.73 -4.77 5.91
C PHE A 170 -1.02 -3.42 6.54
N ASN A 171 -1.56 -2.49 5.77
CA ASN A 171 -2.08 -1.23 6.26
C ASN A 171 -3.53 -1.42 6.71
N ARG A 172 -3.84 -1.03 7.96
CA ARG A 172 -5.21 -1.00 8.49
C ARG A 172 -5.52 0.36 9.09
N LEU A 173 -6.69 0.90 8.77
CA LEU A 173 -7.20 2.08 9.47
C LEU A 173 -7.43 1.75 10.95
N TYR A 174 -7.01 2.67 11.84
CA TYR A 174 -7.00 2.44 13.29
C TYR A 174 -7.58 3.62 14.07
N TYR A 175 -8.81 3.98 13.73
CA TYR A 175 -9.57 5.02 14.43
C TYR A 175 -11.03 4.55 14.64
N GLY A 176 -11.71 5.10 15.63
CA GLY A 176 -13.12 4.82 15.92
C GLY A 176 -13.44 3.32 15.93
N ASP A 177 -14.44 2.95 15.16
CA ASP A 177 -14.96 1.59 14.94
C ASP A 177 -14.02 0.69 14.12
N LYS A 178 -13.06 1.26 13.39
CA LYS A 178 -12.05 0.49 12.66
C LYS A 178 -11.05 -0.22 13.56
N ARG A 179 -10.85 0.26 14.80
CA ARG A 179 -9.88 -0.35 15.75
C ARG A 179 -10.16 -1.82 16.05
N PRO A 180 -11.38 -2.22 16.44
CA PRO A 180 -11.68 -3.64 16.70
C PRO A 180 -11.47 -4.52 15.47
N GLU A 181 -11.79 -4.04 14.26
CA GLU A 181 -11.58 -4.77 13.01
C GLU A 181 -10.09 -5.00 12.75
N ALA A 182 -9.28 -3.95 12.89
CA ALA A 182 -7.83 -4.03 12.71
C ALA A 182 -7.17 -5.00 13.71
N VAL A 183 -7.62 -4.98 14.98
CA VAL A 183 -7.13 -5.89 16.03
C VAL A 183 -7.52 -7.34 15.72
N ARG A 184 -8.77 -7.62 15.34
CA ARG A 184 -9.20 -8.96 14.94
C ARG A 184 -8.38 -9.49 13.78
N PHE A 185 -8.16 -8.65 12.77
CA PHE A 185 -7.34 -9.01 11.62
C PHE A 185 -5.89 -9.30 12.02
N GLY A 186 -5.26 -8.46 12.85
CA GLY A 186 -3.90 -8.68 13.35
C GLY A 186 -3.77 -9.98 14.15
N ASN A 187 -4.78 -10.34 14.94
CA ASN A 187 -4.79 -11.63 15.64
C ASN A 187 -4.91 -12.82 14.68
N LYS A 188 -5.75 -12.72 13.64
CA LYS A 188 -5.85 -13.74 12.59
C LYS A 188 -4.51 -13.96 11.85
N LEU A 189 -3.72 -12.91 11.64
CA LEU A 189 -2.41 -13.05 11.00
C LEU A 189 -1.42 -13.90 11.82
N LYS A 190 -1.54 -13.93 13.14
CA LYS A 190 -0.69 -14.76 14.02
C LYS A 190 -0.87 -16.26 13.77
N ASP A 191 -2.03 -16.69 13.24
CA ASP A 191 -2.28 -18.09 12.89
C ASP A 191 -1.65 -18.48 11.55
N ILE A 192 -1.14 -17.50 10.80
CA ILE A 192 -0.63 -17.70 9.43
C ILE A 192 0.86 -17.39 9.34
N PHE A 193 1.31 -16.31 9.95
CA PHE A 193 2.69 -15.83 9.89
C PHE A 193 3.43 -16.18 11.18
N ASP A 194 4.73 -16.43 11.09
CA ASP A 194 5.57 -16.84 12.22
C ASP A 194 5.78 -15.70 13.21
N LYS A 195 5.78 -14.47 12.73
CA LYS A 195 5.87 -13.27 13.56
C LYS A 195 4.97 -12.17 12.99
N VAL A 196 4.28 -11.44 13.89
CA VAL A 196 3.45 -10.27 13.55
C VAL A 196 3.80 -9.14 14.51
N ASP A 197 4.52 -8.15 14.02
CA ASP A 197 4.84 -6.92 14.75
C ASP A 197 3.77 -5.86 14.45
N TRP A 198 3.42 -5.05 15.46
CA TRP A 198 2.38 -4.03 15.39
C TRP A 198 3.01 -2.66 15.50
N PHE A 199 2.81 -1.81 14.50
CA PHE A 199 3.32 -0.45 14.48
C PHE A 199 2.18 0.54 14.20
N TYR A 200 2.09 1.61 14.98
CA TYR A 200 0.95 2.55 15.01
C TYR A 200 1.36 3.94 14.53
N PRO A 201 1.47 4.19 13.21
CA PRO A 201 1.72 5.52 12.68
C PRO A 201 0.40 6.26 12.52
N GLU A 202 0.27 7.45 13.15
CA GLU A 202 -0.93 8.29 13.05
C GLU A 202 -2.22 7.51 13.37
N ALA A 203 -3.20 7.55 12.46
CA ALA A 203 -4.49 6.86 12.57
C ALA A 203 -4.50 5.47 11.89
N ASN A 204 -3.34 4.83 11.76
CA ASN A 204 -3.19 3.54 11.11
C ASN A 204 -2.54 2.50 12.03
N LEU A 205 -2.78 1.24 11.75
CA LEU A 205 -2.07 0.09 12.28
C LEU A 205 -1.39 -0.63 11.13
N MET A 206 -0.06 -0.67 11.19
CA MET A 206 0.76 -1.45 10.27
C MET A 206 1.10 -2.79 10.91
N LEU A 207 0.62 -3.88 10.29
CA LEU A 207 0.89 -5.24 10.71
C LEU A 207 2.04 -5.77 9.86
N ILE A 208 3.22 -5.89 10.47
CA ILE A 208 4.47 -6.29 9.82
C ILE A 208 4.68 -7.76 10.10
N CYS A 209 4.52 -8.60 9.06
CA CYS A 209 4.56 -10.05 9.22
C CYS A 209 5.80 -10.64 8.56
N LYS A 210 6.38 -11.65 9.22
CA LYS A 210 7.45 -12.50 8.70
C LYS A 210 6.91 -13.88 8.36
N LYS A 211 7.55 -14.47 7.34
CA LYS A 211 7.28 -15.84 6.92
C LYS A 211 7.73 -16.81 8.00
#